data_a47c7c681af3937a52052abc2553ae32
#
_entry.id   a47c7c681af3937a52052abc2553ae32
#
_cell.length_a   1.000
_cell.length_b   1.000
_cell.length_c   1.000
_cell.angle_alpha   90.00
_cell.angle_beta   90.00
_cell.angle_gamma   90.00
#
_symmetry.space_group_name_H-M   'P 1'
#
loop_
_entity.id
_entity.type
_entity.pdbx_description
1 polymer ?
#
loop_
_entity_poly.entity_id
_entity_poly.type
_entity_poly.pdbx_seq_one_letter_code
_entity_poly.pdbx_strand_id
1 'polypeptide(L)'
;MSNDKKVQALQKQVEQLSNELGALQDQQAIRKLHYAYGYYLDKCIYDEVVDLFAKDCEVRFMRGIFKGKAGAKRLYIGRFGKNFTGGKNRPVFGFLLDHPQMQDIVDVAPNRKTAKGRFRCTMQAGLHYSAAGAADTGFTPRQWWEGGLYENEYVKEKGVWKIKVLNYRPVYHATFEHGWTYTKPEFVPFFTRKDLYPKSPTGPDAIDPKPVLWPDTDVLPFHYPNPVTGKAWKG
;
A
#
# COMPACT_ATOMS: atom_id res chain seq x y z
N MET A 1 -33.13 -41.68 -10.72
CA MET A 1 -31.64 -41.46 -10.78
C MET A 1 -31.00 -42.51 -9.89
N SER A 2 -29.94 -43.20 -10.36
CA SER A 2 -29.20 -44.16 -9.52
C SER A 2 -28.57 -43.45 -8.35
N ASN A 3 -28.37 -44.11 -7.22
CA ASN A 3 -27.70 -43.58 -6.03
C ASN A 3 -26.32 -43.00 -6.38
N ASP A 4 -25.58 -43.61 -7.27
CA ASP A 4 -24.26 -43.17 -7.73
C ASP A 4 -24.30 -41.77 -8.37
N LYS A 5 -25.32 -41.50 -9.22
CA LYS A 5 -25.50 -40.16 -9.82
C LYS A 5 -25.80 -39.08 -8.78
N LYS A 6 -26.56 -39.41 -7.72
CA LYS A 6 -26.82 -38.49 -6.62
C LYS A 6 -25.54 -38.22 -5.82
N VAL A 7 -24.76 -39.23 -5.52
CA VAL A 7 -23.48 -39.11 -4.80
C VAL A 7 -22.50 -38.25 -5.58
N GLN A 8 -22.33 -38.50 -6.88
CA GLN A 8 -21.47 -37.65 -7.75
C GLN A 8 -21.91 -36.20 -7.80
N ALA A 9 -23.23 -35.95 -7.89
CA ALA A 9 -23.76 -34.58 -7.88
C ALA A 9 -23.47 -33.86 -6.55
N LEU A 10 -23.64 -34.56 -5.41
CA LEU A 10 -23.33 -34.01 -4.10
C LEU A 10 -21.82 -33.72 -3.91
N GLN A 11 -20.96 -34.64 -4.36
CA GLN A 11 -19.52 -34.43 -4.33
C GLN A 11 -19.11 -33.17 -5.08
N LYS A 12 -19.64 -32.98 -6.31
CA LYS A 12 -19.38 -31.77 -7.11
C LYS A 12 -19.88 -30.50 -6.41
N GLN A 13 -21.03 -30.54 -5.75
CA GLN A 13 -21.51 -29.40 -4.98
C GLN A 13 -20.62 -29.08 -3.78
N VAL A 14 -20.16 -30.10 -3.05
CA VAL A 14 -19.23 -29.93 -1.93
C VAL A 14 -17.90 -29.33 -2.38
N GLU A 15 -17.35 -29.78 -3.50
CA GLU A 15 -16.13 -29.21 -4.09
C GLU A 15 -16.33 -27.75 -4.49
N GLN A 16 -17.44 -27.42 -5.11
CA GLN A 16 -17.76 -26.05 -5.48
C GLN A 16 -17.86 -25.14 -4.24
N LEU A 17 -18.66 -25.54 -3.25
CA LEU A 17 -18.82 -24.77 -2.00
C LEU A 17 -17.51 -24.63 -1.25
N SER A 18 -16.66 -25.66 -1.22
CA SER A 18 -15.35 -25.62 -0.61
C SER A 18 -14.44 -24.60 -1.29
N ASN A 19 -14.47 -24.52 -2.62
CA ASN A 19 -13.71 -23.54 -3.40
C ASN A 19 -14.22 -22.11 -3.17
N GLU A 20 -15.53 -21.91 -3.16
CA GLU A 20 -16.14 -20.60 -2.88
C GLU A 20 -15.83 -20.12 -1.47
N LEU A 21 -16.00 -20.98 -0.46
CA LEU A 21 -15.64 -20.68 0.93
C LEU A 21 -14.15 -20.34 1.04
N GLY A 22 -13.30 -21.12 0.38
CA GLY A 22 -11.87 -20.87 0.39
C GLY A 22 -11.49 -19.54 -0.27
N ALA A 23 -12.17 -19.13 -1.33
CA ALA A 23 -11.94 -17.82 -1.96
C ALA A 23 -12.35 -16.67 -1.01
N LEU A 24 -13.45 -16.79 -0.29
CA LEU A 24 -13.88 -15.83 0.74
C LEU A 24 -12.87 -15.76 1.90
N GLN A 25 -12.36 -16.89 2.36
CA GLN A 25 -11.30 -16.93 3.38
C GLN A 25 -10.01 -16.26 2.89
N ASP A 26 -9.65 -16.46 1.65
CA ASP A 26 -8.50 -15.82 1.02
C ASP A 26 -8.67 -14.29 0.94
N GLN A 27 -9.84 -13.80 0.56
CA GLN A 27 -10.15 -12.37 0.57
C GLN A 27 -10.00 -11.76 1.98
N GLN A 28 -10.53 -12.43 3.01
CA GLN A 28 -10.38 -11.97 4.39
C GLN A 28 -8.93 -11.99 4.88
N ALA A 29 -8.15 -13.00 4.49
CA ALA A 29 -6.74 -13.07 4.82
C ALA A 29 -5.94 -11.92 4.17
N ILE A 30 -6.26 -11.56 2.92
CA ILE A 30 -5.63 -10.44 2.21
C ILE A 30 -6.02 -9.09 2.84
N ARG A 31 -7.30 -8.89 3.21
CA ARG A 31 -7.73 -7.70 3.95
C ARG A 31 -6.97 -7.56 5.26
N LYS A 32 -6.90 -8.63 6.05
CA LYS A 32 -6.14 -8.66 7.31
C LYS A 32 -4.66 -8.33 7.08
N LEU A 33 -4.04 -8.87 6.05
CA LEU A 33 -2.65 -8.60 5.67
C LEU A 33 -2.45 -7.10 5.37
N HIS A 34 -3.33 -6.50 4.56
CA HIS A 34 -3.24 -5.08 4.21
C HIS A 34 -3.50 -4.15 5.39
N TYR A 35 -4.48 -4.47 6.23
CA TYR A 35 -4.77 -3.70 7.45
C TYR A 35 -3.63 -3.80 8.46
N ALA A 36 -3.02 -4.99 8.62
CA ALA A 36 -1.82 -5.13 9.46
C ALA A 36 -0.66 -4.28 8.95
N TYR A 37 -0.46 -4.18 7.62
CA TYR A 37 0.49 -3.25 7.03
C TYR A 37 0.25 -1.81 7.50
N GLY A 38 -1.00 -1.33 7.46
CA GLY A 38 -1.36 0.00 7.94
C GLY A 38 -0.99 0.19 9.42
N TYR A 39 -1.45 -0.69 10.29
CA TYR A 39 -1.18 -0.59 11.73
C TYR A 39 0.30 -0.65 12.08
N TYR A 40 1.08 -1.49 11.41
CA TYR A 40 2.52 -1.58 11.67
C TYR A 40 3.25 -0.33 11.19
N LEU A 41 2.87 0.21 10.04
CA LEU A 41 3.46 1.41 9.49
C LEU A 41 3.16 2.64 10.37
N ASP A 42 1.93 2.79 10.86
CA ASP A 42 1.51 3.88 11.74
C ASP A 42 2.30 3.89 13.06
N LYS A 43 2.75 2.74 13.52
CA LYS A 43 3.54 2.59 14.75
C LYS A 43 5.04 2.46 14.48
N CYS A 44 5.46 2.70 13.22
CA CYS A 44 6.88 2.66 12.84
C CYS A 44 7.57 1.32 13.19
N ILE A 45 6.81 0.22 13.14
CA ILE A 45 7.32 -1.14 13.38
C ILE A 45 7.76 -1.72 12.04
N TYR A 46 8.84 -1.18 11.51
CA TYR A 46 9.26 -1.39 10.11
C TYR A 46 9.73 -2.81 9.80
N ASP A 47 10.27 -3.53 10.78
CA ASP A 47 10.64 -4.93 10.60
C ASP A 47 9.40 -5.79 10.31
N GLU A 48 8.32 -5.59 11.09
CA GLU A 48 7.03 -6.24 10.89
C GLU A 48 6.41 -5.88 9.53
N VAL A 49 6.53 -4.60 9.11
CA VAL A 49 6.11 -4.19 7.76
C VAL A 49 6.84 -4.99 6.69
N VAL A 50 8.16 -5.10 6.79
CA VAL A 50 8.98 -5.84 5.81
C VAL A 50 8.60 -7.33 5.77
N ASP A 51 8.21 -7.92 6.89
CA ASP A 51 7.87 -9.35 6.96
C ASP A 51 6.58 -9.70 6.23
N LEU A 52 5.70 -8.74 5.99
CA LEU A 52 4.48 -8.93 5.20
C LEU A 52 4.74 -9.19 3.70
N PHE A 53 5.93 -8.88 3.21
CA PHE A 53 6.24 -8.96 1.78
C PHE A 53 6.77 -10.32 1.34
N ALA A 54 6.48 -10.70 0.10
CA ALA A 54 7.09 -11.83 -0.59
C ALA A 54 8.61 -11.62 -0.81
N LYS A 55 9.34 -12.69 -1.04
CA LYS A 55 10.81 -12.63 -1.25
C LYS A 55 11.18 -11.72 -2.42
N ASP A 56 10.47 -11.83 -3.52
CA ASP A 56 10.67 -11.11 -4.78
C ASP A 56 9.62 -9.99 -4.98
N CYS A 57 9.27 -9.31 -3.89
CA CYS A 57 8.30 -8.22 -3.88
C CYS A 57 8.77 -6.99 -4.64
N GLU A 58 7.84 -6.09 -4.89
CA GLU A 58 8.11 -4.74 -5.39
C GLU A 58 7.31 -3.72 -4.57
N VAL A 59 7.95 -2.64 -4.14
CA VAL A 59 7.27 -1.52 -3.48
C VAL A 59 7.43 -0.28 -4.36
N ARG A 60 6.30 0.26 -4.82
CA ARG A 60 6.21 1.52 -5.56
C ARG A 60 5.69 2.60 -4.62
N PHE A 61 6.56 3.53 -4.29
CA PHE A 61 6.24 4.61 -3.36
C PHE A 61 6.84 5.93 -3.85
N MET A 62 6.01 6.93 -4.02
CA MET A 62 6.43 8.30 -4.38
C MET A 62 7.46 8.31 -5.53
N ARG A 63 7.15 7.66 -6.65
CA ARG A 63 7.99 7.43 -7.83
C ARG A 63 9.17 6.46 -7.65
N GLY A 64 9.54 6.10 -6.44
CA GLY A 64 10.59 5.10 -6.22
C GLY A 64 10.08 3.68 -6.38
N ILE A 65 10.83 2.84 -7.10
CA ILE A 65 10.59 1.40 -7.25
C ILE A 65 11.68 0.66 -6.47
N PHE A 66 11.27 -0.06 -5.43
CA PHE A 66 12.14 -0.83 -4.55
C PHE A 66 11.90 -2.32 -4.76
N LYS A 67 12.91 -3.06 -5.22
CA LYS A 67 12.77 -4.47 -5.63
C LYS A 67 13.25 -5.44 -4.58
N GLY A 68 12.47 -6.50 -4.37
CA GLY A 68 12.72 -7.58 -3.44
C GLY A 68 12.70 -7.15 -1.96
N LYS A 69 12.85 -8.10 -1.06
CA LYS A 69 12.94 -7.82 0.38
C LYS A 69 14.07 -6.83 0.73
N ALA A 70 15.18 -6.84 -0.01
CA ALA A 70 16.26 -5.87 0.17
C ALA A 70 15.80 -4.45 -0.17
N GLY A 71 15.01 -4.28 -1.24
CA GLY A 71 14.39 -2.99 -1.58
C GLY A 71 13.40 -2.52 -0.52
N ALA A 72 12.52 -3.40 -0.06
CA ALA A 72 11.59 -3.08 1.03
C ALA A 72 12.34 -2.64 2.30
N LYS A 73 13.40 -3.35 2.71
CA LYS A 73 14.26 -2.95 3.84
C LYS A 73 14.88 -1.56 3.64
N ARG A 74 15.37 -1.25 2.45
CA ARG A 74 15.93 0.09 2.16
C ARG A 74 14.91 1.19 2.35
N LEU A 75 13.66 0.97 1.90
CA LEU A 75 12.59 1.95 2.07
C LEU A 75 12.16 2.08 3.53
N TYR A 76 11.69 0.99 4.15
CA TYR A 76 11.04 1.06 5.46
C TYR A 76 12.05 1.22 6.60
N ILE A 77 13.05 0.36 6.68
CA ILE A 77 14.04 0.41 7.77
C ILE A 77 15.07 1.50 7.49
N GLY A 78 15.64 1.53 6.28
CA GLY A 78 16.69 2.46 5.91
C GLY A 78 16.21 3.91 5.82
N ARG A 79 15.15 4.16 5.03
CA ARG A 79 14.69 5.53 4.73
C ARG A 79 13.67 6.03 5.75
N PHE A 80 12.56 5.33 5.98
CA PHE A 80 11.54 5.77 6.93
C PHE A 80 12.07 5.71 8.36
N GLY A 81 12.72 4.62 8.75
CA GLY A 81 13.33 4.49 10.06
C GLY A 81 14.30 5.62 10.35
N LYS A 82 15.21 5.94 9.41
CA LYS A 82 16.15 7.05 9.59
C LYS A 82 15.45 8.41 9.70
N ASN A 83 14.49 8.68 8.82
CA ASN A 83 13.89 10.02 8.70
C ASN A 83 12.85 10.30 9.79
N PHE A 84 12.07 9.29 10.20
CA PHE A 84 10.94 9.50 11.12
C PHE A 84 11.22 9.07 12.55
N THR A 85 12.08 8.07 12.76
CA THR A 85 12.29 7.51 14.11
C THR A 85 13.75 7.53 14.57
N GLY A 86 14.66 8.15 13.80
CA GLY A 86 16.08 8.13 14.12
C GLY A 86 16.68 6.72 14.15
N GLY A 87 16.21 5.83 13.29
CA GLY A 87 16.65 4.45 13.17
C GLY A 87 16.01 3.46 14.16
N LYS A 88 15.01 3.89 14.93
CA LYS A 88 14.33 3.02 15.91
C LYS A 88 13.17 2.30 15.24
N ASN A 89 13.03 1.01 15.50
CA ASN A 89 11.89 0.17 15.06
C ASN A 89 10.74 0.23 16.08
N ARG A 90 10.19 1.43 16.31
CA ARG A 90 9.10 1.69 17.27
C ARG A 90 8.58 3.13 17.12
N PRO A 91 7.39 3.45 17.70
CA PRO A 91 6.95 4.82 17.84
C PRO A 91 7.97 5.69 18.60
N VAL A 92 8.06 6.95 18.22
CA VAL A 92 8.89 7.95 18.90
C VAL A 92 8.02 9.11 19.37
N PHE A 93 8.43 9.74 20.46
CA PHE A 93 7.71 10.86 21.04
C PHE A 93 7.52 12.00 20.03
N GLY A 94 6.29 12.46 19.91
CA GLY A 94 5.90 13.61 19.10
C GLY A 94 5.76 13.33 17.59
N PHE A 95 6.06 12.15 17.08
CA PHE A 95 5.77 11.79 15.69
C PHE A 95 4.41 11.13 15.58
N LEU A 96 3.53 11.70 14.76
CA LEU A 96 2.24 11.13 14.38
C LEU A 96 2.33 10.61 12.96
N LEU A 97 1.92 9.38 12.76
CA LEU A 97 1.46 8.84 11.49
C LEU A 97 0.18 8.08 11.78
N ASP A 98 -0.89 8.47 11.09
CA ASP A 98 -2.20 7.84 11.18
C ASP A 98 -2.78 7.80 9.77
N HIS A 99 -2.85 6.60 9.17
CA HIS A 99 -3.33 6.46 7.81
C HIS A 99 -4.29 5.28 7.66
N PRO A 100 -5.57 5.48 8.03
CA PRO A 100 -6.60 4.47 7.88
C PRO A 100 -6.64 3.85 6.49
N GLN A 101 -6.66 2.51 6.45
CA GLN A 101 -6.86 1.73 5.24
C GLN A 101 -8.35 1.47 5.06
N MET A 102 -8.93 2.00 3.99
CA MET A 102 -10.39 2.03 3.81
C MET A 102 -10.80 1.40 2.47
N GLN A 103 -12.10 1.18 2.31
CA GLN A 103 -12.81 0.92 1.07
C GLN A 103 -12.02 0.01 0.12
N ASP A 104 -12.11 -1.28 0.34
CA ASP A 104 -11.37 -2.26 -0.45
C ASP A 104 -12.21 -2.97 -1.50
N ILE A 105 -11.54 -3.41 -2.57
CA ILE A 105 -12.00 -4.41 -3.52
C ILE A 105 -10.87 -5.42 -3.69
N VAL A 106 -11.13 -6.68 -3.33
CA VAL A 106 -10.15 -7.76 -3.39
C VAL A 106 -10.66 -8.88 -4.29
N ASP A 107 -9.93 -9.16 -5.37
CA ASP A 107 -10.20 -10.24 -6.31
C ASP A 107 -9.12 -11.31 -6.21
N VAL A 108 -9.54 -12.52 -5.84
CA VAL A 108 -8.71 -13.72 -5.78
C VAL A 108 -8.81 -14.46 -7.11
N ALA A 109 -7.67 -14.80 -7.71
CA ALA A 109 -7.65 -15.58 -8.93
C ALA A 109 -8.27 -16.98 -8.73
N PRO A 110 -8.86 -17.60 -9.77
CA PRO A 110 -9.51 -18.92 -9.65
C PRO A 110 -8.61 -20.02 -9.08
N ASN A 111 -7.31 -19.95 -9.32
CA ASN A 111 -6.33 -20.89 -8.78
C ASN A 111 -5.99 -20.65 -7.29
N ARG A 112 -6.50 -19.57 -6.70
CA ARG A 112 -6.29 -19.16 -5.31
C ARG A 112 -4.81 -19.03 -4.89
N LYS A 113 -3.92 -18.71 -5.86
CA LYS A 113 -2.48 -18.50 -5.63
C LYS A 113 -2.05 -17.05 -5.75
N THR A 114 -2.82 -16.26 -6.47
CA THR A 114 -2.61 -14.80 -6.67
C THR A 114 -3.89 -14.03 -6.45
N ALA A 115 -3.75 -12.75 -6.12
CA ALA A 115 -4.89 -11.86 -5.97
C ALA A 115 -4.47 -10.42 -6.29
N LYS A 116 -5.45 -9.58 -6.57
CA LYS A 116 -5.32 -8.13 -6.67
C LYS A 116 -6.21 -7.47 -5.63
N GLY A 117 -5.79 -6.30 -5.15
CA GLY A 117 -6.59 -5.55 -4.19
C GLY A 117 -6.37 -4.06 -4.31
N ARG A 118 -7.48 -3.34 -4.42
CA ARG A 118 -7.52 -1.88 -4.36
C ARG A 118 -7.96 -1.47 -2.98
N PHE A 119 -7.24 -0.52 -2.39
CA PHE A 119 -7.58 0.08 -1.10
C PHE A 119 -7.43 1.59 -1.21
N ARG A 120 -8.24 2.30 -0.47
CA ARG A 120 -8.11 3.75 -0.29
C ARG A 120 -7.48 4.02 1.06
N CYS A 121 -6.62 5.06 1.13
CA CYS A 121 -6.21 5.59 2.41
C CYS A 121 -6.36 7.12 2.44
N THR A 122 -6.49 7.63 3.64
CA THR A 122 -6.22 9.03 3.99
C THR A 122 -5.17 9.03 5.08
N MET A 123 -4.35 10.05 5.14
CA MET A 123 -3.25 10.11 6.09
C MET A 123 -3.18 11.48 6.73
N GLN A 124 -3.03 11.47 8.05
CA GLN A 124 -2.58 12.59 8.86
C GLN A 124 -1.20 12.27 9.40
N ALA A 125 -0.27 13.19 9.24
CA ALA A 125 1.06 13.00 9.77
C ALA A 125 1.67 14.32 10.24
N GLY A 126 2.61 14.25 11.16
CA GLY A 126 3.29 15.44 11.65
C GLY A 126 4.19 15.22 12.84
N LEU A 127 4.79 16.32 13.27
CA LEU A 127 5.63 16.42 14.46
C LEU A 127 5.02 17.40 15.46
N HIS A 128 4.80 16.94 16.68
CA HIS A 128 4.36 17.80 17.77
C HIS A 128 5.42 18.86 18.09
N TYR A 129 5.03 20.09 18.37
CA TYR A 129 5.95 21.20 18.59
C TYR A 129 6.96 20.98 19.74
N SER A 130 6.63 20.10 20.70
CA SER A 130 7.52 19.77 21.80
C SER A 130 8.51 18.63 21.49
N ALA A 131 8.44 18.04 20.30
CA ALA A 131 9.40 17.01 19.92
C ALA A 131 10.77 17.62 19.59
N ALA A 132 11.84 16.97 20.02
CA ALA A 132 13.19 17.37 19.65
C ALA A 132 13.35 17.33 18.12
N GLY A 133 13.88 18.42 17.52
CA GLY A 133 14.05 18.55 16.08
C GLY A 133 12.77 18.93 15.32
N ALA A 134 11.67 19.23 16.01
CA ALA A 134 10.45 19.73 15.38
C ALA A 134 10.61 21.14 14.81
N ALA A 135 11.58 21.89 15.30
CA ALA A 135 11.95 23.19 14.78
C ALA A 135 12.92 23.00 13.62
N ASP A 136 12.44 23.05 12.42
CA ASP A 136 13.23 23.24 11.22
C ASP A 136 14.09 22.03 10.77
N THR A 137 13.47 21.01 10.25
CA THR A 137 14.20 20.03 9.44
C THR A 137 14.30 20.45 7.96
N GLY A 138 13.79 21.61 7.58
CA GLY A 138 13.82 22.15 6.21
C GLY A 138 13.11 21.28 5.16
N PHE A 139 12.70 20.09 5.54
CA PHE A 139 12.20 19.06 4.63
C PHE A 139 10.76 18.61 4.93
N THR A 140 10.36 18.69 6.19
CA THR A 140 9.08 18.16 6.63
C THR A 140 8.25 19.28 7.22
N PRO A 141 7.10 19.62 6.62
CA PRO A 141 6.14 20.46 7.29
C PRO A 141 5.78 19.80 8.63
N ARG A 142 5.43 20.61 9.61
CA ARG A 142 5.08 20.11 10.94
C ARG A 142 3.90 19.14 10.89
N GLN A 143 3.00 19.33 9.93
CA GLN A 143 1.83 18.51 9.74
C GLN A 143 1.36 18.56 8.28
N TRP A 144 0.81 17.44 7.80
CA TRP A 144 0.34 17.34 6.43
C TRP A 144 -0.81 16.34 6.29
N TRP A 145 -1.56 16.54 5.22
CA TRP A 145 -2.59 15.65 4.73
C TRP A 145 -2.10 14.90 3.50
N GLU A 146 -2.45 13.65 3.41
CA GLU A 146 -2.22 12.87 2.21
C GLU A 146 -3.38 11.92 1.99
N GLY A 147 -3.74 11.69 0.74
CA GLY A 147 -4.70 10.65 0.38
C GLY A 147 -4.22 9.93 -0.86
N GLY A 148 -4.50 8.63 -0.90
CA GLY A 148 -4.04 7.82 -2.02
C GLY A 148 -4.81 6.53 -2.20
N LEU A 149 -4.38 5.80 -3.23
CA LEU A 149 -4.88 4.49 -3.57
C LEU A 149 -3.73 3.49 -3.56
N TYR A 150 -3.99 2.33 -3.02
CA TYR A 150 -3.17 1.14 -3.23
C TYR A 150 -3.79 0.31 -4.34
N GLU A 151 -3.00 -0.10 -5.32
CA GLU A 151 -3.36 -1.09 -6.35
C GLU A 151 -2.34 -2.21 -6.25
N ASN A 152 -2.61 -3.14 -5.37
CA ASN A 152 -1.65 -4.14 -4.91
C ASN A 152 -1.84 -5.48 -5.59
N GLU A 153 -0.75 -6.25 -5.63
CA GLU A 153 -0.78 -7.66 -5.99
C GLU A 153 -0.32 -8.51 -4.80
N TYR A 154 -0.94 -9.65 -4.64
CA TYR A 154 -0.69 -10.59 -3.57
C TYR A 154 -0.36 -11.98 -4.12
N VAL A 155 0.45 -12.73 -3.38
CA VAL A 155 0.83 -14.11 -3.71
C VAL A 155 0.69 -14.99 -2.48
N LYS A 156 0.23 -16.23 -2.68
CA LYS A 156 0.17 -17.24 -1.62
C LYS A 156 1.40 -18.14 -1.70
N GLU A 157 2.32 -17.99 -0.74
CA GLU A 157 3.53 -18.81 -0.60
C GLU A 157 3.38 -19.77 0.57
N LYS A 158 3.49 -21.08 0.31
CA LYS A 158 3.34 -22.13 1.34
C LYS A 158 2.08 -21.98 2.19
N GLY A 159 0.96 -21.63 1.55
CA GLY A 159 -0.34 -21.44 2.23
C GLY A 159 -0.56 -20.08 2.88
N VAL A 160 0.43 -19.19 2.89
CA VAL A 160 0.35 -17.85 3.51
C VAL A 160 0.33 -16.76 2.47
N TRP A 161 -0.63 -15.84 2.57
CA TRP A 161 -0.70 -14.66 1.70
C TRP A 161 0.37 -13.63 2.08
N LYS A 162 1.01 -13.05 1.07
CA LYS A 162 2.03 -12.01 1.19
C LYS A 162 1.83 -10.92 0.14
N ILE A 163 2.33 -9.73 0.43
CA ILE A 163 2.34 -8.62 -0.53
C ILE A 163 3.41 -8.89 -1.59
N LYS A 164 2.99 -9.04 -2.84
CA LYS A 164 3.87 -9.21 -4.00
C LYS A 164 4.26 -7.87 -4.62
N VAL A 165 3.27 -7.02 -4.85
CA VAL A 165 3.47 -5.64 -5.29
C VAL A 165 2.64 -4.73 -4.38
N LEU A 166 3.30 -3.81 -3.70
CA LEU A 166 2.65 -2.69 -3.05
C LEU A 166 2.79 -1.49 -3.98
N ASN A 167 1.69 -1.04 -4.55
CA ASN A 167 1.66 0.07 -5.50
C ASN A 167 0.84 1.23 -4.93
N TYR A 168 1.51 2.12 -4.22
CA TYR A 168 0.90 3.31 -3.67
C TYR A 168 0.88 4.45 -4.68
N ARG A 169 -0.31 4.95 -4.97
CA ARG A 169 -0.56 6.08 -5.85
C ARG A 169 -1.20 7.22 -5.05
N PRO A 170 -0.43 8.25 -4.69
CA PRO A 170 -1.01 9.41 -4.02
C PRO A 170 -1.96 10.15 -4.97
N VAL A 171 -3.07 10.61 -4.42
CA VAL A 171 -4.06 11.44 -5.12
C VAL A 171 -3.82 12.91 -4.81
N TYR A 172 -3.58 13.21 -3.53
CA TYR A 172 -3.20 14.55 -3.08
C TYR A 172 -2.19 14.46 -1.93
N HIS A 173 -1.41 15.51 -1.80
CA HIS A 173 -0.49 15.72 -0.67
C HIS A 173 -0.49 17.21 -0.37
N ALA A 174 -0.80 17.59 0.86
CA ALA A 174 -1.08 18.97 1.21
C ALA A 174 -0.57 19.33 2.60
N THR A 175 -0.12 20.57 2.78
CA THR A 175 0.12 21.10 4.13
C THR A 175 -1.19 21.22 4.88
N PHE A 176 -1.17 21.03 6.18
CA PHE A 176 -2.37 21.20 7.00
C PHE A 176 -2.91 22.64 6.91
N GLU A 177 -2.02 23.63 6.90
CA GLU A 177 -2.36 25.06 6.91
C GLU A 177 -3.07 25.51 5.64
N HIS A 178 -2.71 24.96 4.49
CA HIS A 178 -3.29 25.34 3.19
C HIS A 178 -4.30 24.31 2.66
N GLY A 179 -4.30 23.11 3.20
CA GLY A 179 -5.10 22.00 2.67
C GLY A 179 -4.77 21.71 1.21
N TRP A 180 -5.62 20.93 0.55
CA TRP A 180 -5.40 20.56 -0.86
C TRP A 180 -5.70 21.70 -1.86
N THR A 181 -6.43 22.73 -1.46
CA THR A 181 -6.81 23.84 -2.36
C THR A 181 -5.68 24.82 -2.60
N TYR A 182 -4.88 25.12 -1.59
CA TYR A 182 -3.86 26.18 -1.67
C TYR A 182 -2.43 25.65 -1.48
N THR A 183 -2.24 24.35 -1.40
CA THR A 183 -0.89 23.77 -1.30
C THR A 183 -0.10 24.07 -2.58
N LYS A 184 1.09 24.63 -2.40
CA LYS A 184 1.99 24.91 -3.51
C LYS A 184 2.59 23.62 -4.08
N PRO A 185 2.85 23.52 -5.40
CA PRO A 185 3.45 22.35 -6.01
C PRO A 185 4.79 21.95 -5.38
N GLU A 186 5.58 22.89 -4.90
CA GLU A 186 6.89 22.69 -4.28
C GLU A 186 6.80 21.92 -2.96
N PHE A 187 5.63 21.92 -2.33
CA PHE A 187 5.38 21.15 -1.12
C PHE A 187 5.55 19.63 -1.32
N VAL A 188 5.35 19.13 -2.52
CA VAL A 188 5.46 17.70 -2.83
C VAL A 188 6.77 17.41 -3.57
N PRO A 189 7.92 17.37 -2.89
CA PRO A 189 9.24 17.31 -3.52
C PRO A 189 9.44 16.04 -4.36
N PHE A 190 8.75 14.94 -4.02
CA PHE A 190 8.79 13.68 -4.79
C PHE A 190 8.31 13.82 -6.23
N PHE A 191 7.55 14.85 -6.53
CA PHE A 191 7.01 15.12 -7.85
C PHE A 191 7.76 16.23 -8.59
N THR A 192 8.39 17.14 -7.87
CA THR A 192 9.04 18.33 -8.44
C THR A 192 10.56 18.21 -8.48
N ARG A 193 11.19 17.54 -7.53
CA ARG A 193 12.64 17.44 -7.41
C ARG A 193 13.18 16.16 -8.04
N LYS A 194 14.11 16.30 -8.96
CA LYS A 194 14.80 15.17 -9.63
C LYS A 194 15.81 14.47 -8.71
N ASP A 195 16.28 15.15 -7.68
CA ASP A 195 17.32 14.70 -6.74
C ASP A 195 16.77 14.03 -5.48
N LEU A 196 15.45 13.85 -5.36
CA LEU A 196 14.83 13.30 -4.16
C LEU A 196 15.32 11.89 -3.80
N TYR A 197 15.64 11.11 -4.82
CA TYR A 197 16.30 9.81 -4.65
C TYR A 197 17.72 9.89 -5.24
N PRO A 198 18.64 10.60 -4.57
CA PRO A 198 20.04 10.56 -4.99
C PRO A 198 20.53 9.11 -4.93
N LYS A 199 21.55 8.78 -5.70
CA LYS A 199 22.24 7.50 -5.62
C LYS A 199 22.74 7.33 -4.18
N SER A 200 21.96 6.66 -3.35
CA SER A 200 22.24 6.47 -1.92
C SER A 200 21.97 5.02 -1.54
N PRO A 201 22.58 4.51 -0.48
CA PRO A 201 22.32 3.16 0.02
C PRO A 201 20.85 2.88 0.36
N THR A 202 20.05 3.93 0.58
CA THR A 202 18.62 3.83 0.88
C THR A 202 17.71 4.24 -0.30
N GLY A 203 18.28 4.44 -1.48
CA GLY A 203 17.54 4.80 -2.69
C GLY A 203 16.79 3.63 -3.33
N PRO A 204 15.86 3.92 -4.25
CA PRO A 204 15.15 2.92 -5.04
C PRO A 204 16.04 2.31 -6.13
N ASP A 205 15.60 1.17 -6.66
CA ASP A 205 16.25 0.50 -7.80
C ASP A 205 15.91 1.15 -9.14
N ALA A 206 14.76 1.81 -9.24
CA ALA A 206 14.31 2.55 -10.42
C ALA A 206 13.36 3.69 -10.02
N ILE A 207 13.11 4.60 -10.97
CA ILE A 207 12.17 5.71 -10.81
C ILE A 207 11.02 5.53 -11.78
N ASP A 208 9.79 5.53 -11.29
CA ASP A 208 8.58 5.58 -12.08
C ASP A 208 8.45 6.92 -12.82
N PRO A 209 7.78 6.97 -13.97
CA PRO A 209 7.30 8.22 -14.54
C PRO A 209 6.52 9.03 -13.51
N LYS A 210 6.49 10.36 -13.70
CA LYS A 210 5.75 11.25 -12.79
C LYS A 210 4.28 10.83 -12.71
N PRO A 211 3.78 10.37 -11.56
CA PRO A 211 2.36 10.09 -11.40
C PRO A 211 1.56 11.39 -11.40
N VAL A 212 0.29 11.30 -11.77
CA VAL A 212 -0.65 12.41 -11.68
C VAL A 212 -1.02 12.65 -10.22
N LEU A 213 -1.01 13.91 -9.82
CA LEU A 213 -1.30 14.36 -8.46
C LEU A 213 -2.12 15.64 -8.54
N TRP A 214 -3.09 15.79 -7.64
CA TRP A 214 -3.89 17.02 -7.52
C TRP A 214 -3.01 18.30 -7.61
N PRO A 215 -3.37 19.32 -8.42
CA PRO A 215 -4.68 19.54 -9.06
C PRO A 215 -4.91 18.78 -10.38
N ASP A 216 -3.89 18.15 -10.96
CA ASP A 216 -4.10 17.20 -12.06
C ASP A 216 -4.85 15.97 -11.55
N THR A 217 -5.64 15.34 -12.42
CA THR A 217 -6.40 14.15 -12.08
C THR A 217 -6.23 13.08 -13.15
N ASP A 218 -6.21 11.84 -12.71
CA ASP A 218 -6.15 10.67 -13.59
C ASP A 218 -6.94 9.52 -12.98
N VAL A 219 -7.30 8.55 -13.79
CA VAL A 219 -7.96 7.33 -13.35
C VAL A 219 -6.96 6.20 -13.31
N LEU A 220 -6.59 5.78 -12.11
CA LEU A 220 -5.82 4.54 -11.96
C LEU A 220 -6.65 3.37 -12.48
N PRO A 221 -6.16 2.60 -13.48
CA PRO A 221 -6.92 1.51 -14.07
C PRO A 221 -7.48 0.54 -13.03
N PHE A 222 -8.72 0.11 -13.25
CA PHE A 222 -9.38 -0.85 -12.37
C PHE A 222 -8.93 -2.27 -12.72
N HIS A 223 -8.60 -3.09 -11.72
CA HIS A 223 -8.29 -4.50 -11.95
C HIS A 223 -9.55 -5.38 -12.05
N TYR A 224 -10.71 -4.80 -11.83
CA TYR A 224 -12.03 -5.45 -11.87
C TYR A 224 -12.95 -4.77 -12.88
N PRO A 225 -13.90 -5.51 -13.46
CA PRO A 225 -14.94 -4.94 -14.31
C PRO A 225 -16.01 -4.23 -13.47
N ASN A 226 -16.86 -3.47 -14.15
CA ASN A 226 -18.06 -2.92 -13.51
C ASN A 226 -18.93 -4.06 -12.96
N PRO A 227 -19.27 -4.06 -11.66
CA PRO A 227 -19.93 -5.20 -11.02
C PRO A 227 -21.38 -5.42 -11.48
N VAL A 228 -22.00 -4.41 -12.12
CA VAL A 228 -23.38 -4.51 -12.64
C VAL A 228 -23.39 -4.94 -14.10
N THR A 229 -22.53 -4.34 -14.93
CA THR A 229 -22.55 -4.58 -16.39
C THR A 229 -21.55 -5.64 -16.85
N GLY A 230 -20.60 -6.04 -16.00
CA GLY A 230 -19.51 -6.94 -16.33
C GLY A 230 -18.47 -6.35 -17.31
N LYS A 231 -18.59 -5.08 -17.68
CA LYS A 231 -17.72 -4.45 -18.67
C LYS A 231 -16.47 -3.85 -18.00
N ALA A 232 -15.30 -4.11 -18.59
CA ALA A 232 -14.09 -3.42 -18.17
C ALA A 232 -14.16 -1.93 -18.57
N TRP A 233 -13.62 -1.08 -17.71
CA TRP A 233 -13.41 0.33 -18.04
C TRP A 233 -12.24 0.44 -19.06
N LYS A 234 -12.43 1.25 -20.07
CA LYS A 234 -11.47 1.34 -21.21
C LYS A 234 -10.68 2.65 -21.28
N GLY A 235 -10.91 3.57 -20.34
CA GLY A 235 -10.26 4.88 -20.38
C GLY A 235 -11.07 5.91 -21.14
#